data_0f2bf0d386bbc6b5eefd36c2ac64ffc6
#
_entry.id   0f2bf0d386bbc6b5eefd36c2ac64ffc6
#
_cell.length_a   1.000
_cell.length_b   1.000
_cell.length_c   1.000
_cell.angle_alpha   90.00
_cell.angle_beta   90.00
_cell.angle_gamma   90.00
#
_symmetry.space_group_name_H-M   'P 1'
#
loop_
_entity.id
_entity.type
_entity.pdbx_description
1 polymer ?
#
loop_
_entity_poly.entity_id
_entity_poly.type
_entity_poly.pdbx_seq_one_letter_code
_entity_poly.pdbx_strand_id
1 'polypeptide(L)'
;FGLLEVAGWPGSLFGAKGDCAPLNPFGANMASPEAIDYLMAQYFDRVKMSQDISYFEIRGAIATLPAGDVQALFGIESRTEKAEYNSGFAAGTRIAYEPGNGGDGTQGGQFDSDDVYMEAYVPLISEDMDIPFVQNLDFTLSYREIDHSLAGSDSTEGYGITWNIIDDLTFRAKSQATVRAPN
;
A
#
# COMPACT_ATOMS: atom_id res chain seq x y z
N PHE A 1 50.65 10.12 -22.57
CA PHE A 1 50.00 10.42 -21.28
C PHE A 1 49.65 9.07 -20.67
N GLY A 2 50.43 8.66 -19.64
CA GLY A 2 50.20 7.39 -18.94
C GLY A 2 48.92 7.46 -18.13
N LEU A 3 48.08 6.45 -18.31
CA LEU A 3 46.95 6.17 -17.46
C LEU A 3 47.49 5.87 -16.05
N LEU A 4 47.10 6.66 -15.06
CA LEU A 4 47.29 6.33 -13.65
C LEU A 4 46.54 5.04 -13.35
N GLU A 5 47.24 3.91 -13.35
CA GLU A 5 46.75 2.70 -12.67
C GLU A 5 46.76 3.01 -11.17
N VAL A 6 45.61 3.28 -10.61
CA VAL A 6 45.43 3.32 -9.17
C VAL A 6 45.36 1.87 -8.70
N ALA A 7 46.50 1.38 -8.22
CA ALA A 7 46.61 0.06 -7.64
C ALA A 7 45.62 -0.11 -6.49
N GLY A 8 44.69 -1.08 -6.62
CA GLY A 8 43.78 -1.49 -5.54
C GLY A 8 42.31 -1.39 -5.82
N TRP A 9 41.88 -0.98 -7.02
CA TRP A 9 40.48 -1.04 -7.41
C TRP A 9 40.21 -2.29 -8.26
N PRO A 10 39.33 -3.20 -7.83
CA PRO A 10 39.01 -4.40 -8.62
C PRO A 10 38.17 -3.98 -9.83
N GLY A 11 38.78 -4.10 -11.00
CA GLY A 11 38.11 -3.90 -12.28
C GLY A 11 37.79 -2.44 -12.58
N SER A 12 38.13 -2.00 -13.80
CA SER A 12 37.90 -0.62 -14.20
C SER A 12 36.46 -0.14 -13.83
N LEU A 13 36.40 1.04 -13.20
CA LEU A 13 35.17 1.78 -12.95
C LEU A 13 34.34 2.08 -14.20
N PHE A 14 34.90 1.83 -15.35
CA PHE A 14 34.34 2.00 -16.67
C PHE A 14 34.37 0.64 -17.36
N GLY A 15 33.25 -0.04 -17.43
CA GLY A 15 33.00 -1.39 -17.92
C GLY A 15 34.13 -2.01 -18.74
N ALA A 16 34.42 -3.23 -18.48
CA ALA A 16 35.50 -4.01 -19.06
C ALA A 16 35.41 -4.31 -20.56
N LYS A 17 34.89 -3.40 -21.37
CA LYS A 17 35.13 -3.37 -22.80
C LYS A 17 36.40 -2.58 -23.02
N GLY A 18 37.47 -3.26 -23.36
CA GLY A 18 38.84 -2.74 -23.43
C GLY A 18 39.09 -1.59 -24.43
N ASP A 19 38.09 -1.10 -25.11
CA ASP A 19 38.18 -0.05 -26.11
C ASP A 19 37.30 1.12 -25.72
N CYS A 20 37.87 2.13 -25.07
CA CYS A 20 37.19 3.41 -24.82
C CYS A 20 36.89 4.11 -26.15
N ALA A 21 35.62 4.32 -26.43
CA ALA A 21 35.18 5.11 -27.58
C ALA A 21 35.05 6.58 -27.17
N PRO A 22 35.80 7.52 -27.79
CA PRO A 22 35.75 8.91 -27.43
C PRO A 22 34.40 9.53 -27.79
N LEU A 23 33.79 10.24 -26.84
CA LEU A 23 32.58 11.01 -27.05
C LEU A 23 32.93 12.39 -27.57
N ASN A 24 32.34 12.80 -28.70
CA ASN A 24 32.37 14.19 -29.12
C ASN A 24 31.19 14.97 -28.50
N PRO A 25 31.43 15.87 -27.54
CA PRO A 25 30.38 16.63 -26.86
C PRO A 25 29.92 17.88 -27.62
N PHE A 26 30.52 18.17 -28.81
CA PHE A 26 30.27 19.40 -29.57
C PHE A 26 29.30 19.15 -30.72
N GLY A 27 28.11 19.73 -30.62
CA GLY A 27 27.06 19.66 -31.63
C GLY A 27 25.95 18.65 -31.34
N ALA A 28 24.83 18.77 -32.06
CA ALA A 28 23.73 17.83 -31.95
C ALA A 28 24.05 16.54 -32.74
N ASN A 29 23.73 15.37 -32.16
CA ASN A 29 23.91 14.04 -32.76
C ASN A 29 25.36 13.69 -33.15
N MET A 30 26.36 14.21 -32.44
CA MET A 30 27.77 13.98 -32.73
C MET A 30 28.39 12.78 -32.01
N ALA A 31 27.61 12.09 -31.17
CA ALA A 31 28.06 10.85 -30.56
C ALA A 31 28.04 9.72 -31.59
N SER A 32 29.17 9.03 -31.74
CA SER A 32 29.21 7.85 -32.63
C SER A 32 28.42 6.68 -32.03
N PRO A 33 27.95 5.73 -32.87
CA PRO A 33 27.28 4.54 -32.36
C PRO A 33 28.13 3.75 -31.34
N GLU A 34 29.43 3.71 -31.52
CA GLU A 34 30.40 3.05 -30.64
C GLU A 34 30.50 3.78 -29.29
N ALA A 35 30.49 5.11 -29.28
CA ALA A 35 30.48 5.90 -28.07
C ALA A 35 29.17 5.75 -27.30
N ILE A 36 28.04 5.66 -28.01
CA ILE A 36 26.74 5.38 -27.40
C ILE A 36 26.73 3.99 -26.80
N ASP A 37 27.15 2.95 -27.51
CA ASP A 37 27.20 1.57 -27.01
C ASP A 37 28.14 1.43 -25.80
N TYR A 38 29.24 2.19 -25.76
CA TYR A 38 30.15 2.22 -24.64
C TYR A 38 29.56 2.89 -23.38
N LEU A 39 28.80 3.99 -23.55
CA LEU A 39 28.27 4.82 -22.47
C LEU A 39 26.92 4.34 -21.97
N MET A 40 26.13 3.68 -22.82
CA MET A 40 24.78 3.25 -22.50
C MET A 40 24.77 1.83 -21.97
N ALA A 41 24.23 1.65 -20.79
CA ALA A 41 23.92 0.34 -20.23
C ALA A 41 22.39 0.16 -20.19
N GLN A 42 21.94 -1.06 -20.51
CA GLN A 42 20.55 -1.40 -20.29
C GLN A 42 20.29 -1.54 -18.80
N TYR A 43 19.33 -0.77 -18.32
CA TYR A 43 18.90 -0.78 -16.96
C TYR A 43 17.42 -1.21 -16.90
N PHE A 44 17.08 -2.07 -15.98
CA PHE A 44 15.71 -2.44 -15.70
C PHE A 44 15.51 -2.70 -14.22
N ASP A 45 14.38 -2.26 -13.70
CA ASP A 45 13.91 -2.59 -12.38
C ASP A 45 12.75 -3.56 -12.45
N ARG A 46 12.72 -4.46 -11.50
CA ARG A 46 11.60 -5.36 -11.31
C ARG A 46 11.06 -5.22 -9.90
N VAL A 47 9.80 -4.82 -9.81
CA VAL A 47 9.03 -4.84 -8.56
C VAL A 47 8.05 -6.01 -8.63
N LYS A 48 8.05 -6.85 -7.61
CA LYS A 48 7.07 -7.91 -7.42
C LYS A 48 6.36 -7.66 -6.10
N MET A 49 5.05 -7.51 -6.16
CA MET A 49 4.18 -7.39 -5.00
C MET A 49 3.25 -8.59 -4.96
N SER A 50 3.04 -9.17 -3.80
CA SER A 50 2.05 -10.20 -3.56
C SER A 50 1.29 -9.90 -2.28
N GLN A 51 0.00 -10.21 -2.30
CA GLN A 51 -0.90 -10.08 -1.18
C GLN A 51 -1.74 -11.36 -1.11
N ASP A 52 -1.70 -12.02 0.03
CA ASP A 52 -2.51 -13.17 0.34
C ASP A 52 -3.46 -12.80 1.48
N ILE A 53 -4.76 -12.94 1.26
CA ILE A 53 -5.81 -12.61 2.23
C ILE A 53 -6.70 -13.81 2.41
N SER A 54 -6.89 -14.21 3.66
CA SER A 54 -7.86 -15.20 4.09
C SER A 54 -8.79 -14.57 5.11
N TYR A 55 -10.08 -14.69 4.92
CA TYR A 55 -11.06 -14.15 5.84
C TYR A 55 -12.25 -15.09 6.04
N PHE A 56 -12.88 -14.94 7.18
CA PHE A 56 -14.14 -15.59 7.50
C PHE A 56 -15.09 -14.56 8.11
N GLU A 57 -16.32 -14.55 7.64
CA GLU A 57 -17.36 -13.66 8.13
C GLU A 57 -18.65 -14.42 8.42
N ILE A 58 -19.32 -14.01 9.49
CA ILE A 58 -20.68 -14.41 9.80
C ILE A 58 -21.52 -13.17 10.03
N ARG A 59 -22.69 -13.12 9.42
CA ARG A 59 -23.63 -12.00 9.58
C ARG A 59 -25.05 -12.52 9.70
N GLY A 60 -25.86 -11.77 10.43
CA GLY A 60 -27.27 -12.09 10.57
C GLY A 60 -27.99 -11.18 11.54
N ALA A 61 -29.28 -11.37 11.64
CA ALA A 61 -30.12 -10.74 12.66
C ALA A 61 -29.86 -11.39 14.02
N ILE A 62 -29.55 -10.57 15.03
CA ILE A 62 -29.28 -11.03 16.40
C ILE A 62 -30.40 -10.71 17.37
N ALA A 63 -31.25 -9.73 17.05
CA ALA A 63 -32.41 -9.34 17.84
C ALA A 63 -33.41 -8.61 16.94
N THR A 64 -34.68 -8.60 17.35
CA THR A 64 -35.74 -7.84 16.68
C THR A 64 -36.23 -6.74 17.60
N LEU A 65 -36.09 -5.50 17.17
CA LEU A 65 -36.64 -4.30 17.83
C LEU A 65 -37.98 -3.91 17.16
N PRO A 66 -38.80 -3.05 17.79
CA PRO A 66 -40.00 -2.52 17.16
C PRO A 66 -39.72 -1.82 15.82
N ALA A 67 -38.56 -1.25 15.62
CA ALA A 67 -38.14 -0.58 14.41
C ALA A 67 -37.54 -1.52 13.34
N GLY A 68 -37.29 -2.79 13.65
CA GLY A 68 -36.74 -3.77 12.74
C GLY A 68 -35.64 -4.63 13.36
N ASP A 69 -34.99 -5.44 12.56
CA ASP A 69 -33.98 -6.37 13.02
C ASP A 69 -32.61 -5.69 13.21
N VAL A 70 -32.02 -5.94 14.38
CA VAL A 70 -30.61 -5.61 14.63
C VAL A 70 -29.73 -6.57 13.85
N GLN A 71 -28.96 -6.05 12.92
CA GLN A 71 -28.01 -6.83 12.14
C GLN A 71 -26.63 -6.72 12.75
N ALA A 72 -25.94 -7.85 12.86
CA ALA A 72 -24.55 -7.89 13.28
C ALA A 72 -23.70 -8.68 12.27
N LEU A 73 -22.45 -8.26 12.16
CA LEU A 73 -21.40 -8.94 11.44
C LEU A 73 -20.23 -9.14 12.38
N PHE A 74 -19.63 -10.32 12.33
CA PHE A 74 -18.38 -10.64 12.97
C PHE A 74 -17.46 -11.28 11.95
N GLY A 75 -16.21 -10.86 11.92
CA GLY A 75 -15.22 -11.36 10.98
C GLY A 75 -13.84 -11.48 11.57
N ILE A 76 -13.05 -12.35 10.95
CA ILE A 76 -11.61 -12.49 11.16
C ILE A 76 -10.93 -12.44 9.81
N GLU A 77 -9.79 -11.79 9.73
CA GLU A 77 -8.97 -11.66 8.53
C GLU A 77 -7.52 -11.91 8.87
N SER A 78 -6.83 -12.65 8.03
CA SER A 78 -5.37 -12.81 8.05
C SER A 78 -4.84 -12.37 6.70
N ARG A 79 -3.86 -11.48 6.70
CA ARG A 79 -3.26 -10.87 5.52
C ARG A 79 -1.75 -10.94 5.59
N THR A 80 -1.14 -11.40 4.51
CA THR A 80 0.30 -11.33 4.28
C THR A 80 0.57 -10.45 3.08
N GLU A 81 1.41 -9.44 3.24
CA GLU A 81 1.89 -8.60 2.14
C GLU A 81 3.39 -8.72 1.99
N LYS A 82 3.86 -8.89 0.75
CA LYS A 82 5.25 -9.01 0.41
C LYS A 82 5.58 -8.14 -0.79
N ALA A 83 6.66 -7.37 -0.68
CA ALA A 83 7.23 -6.60 -1.77
C ALA A 83 8.69 -7.00 -1.97
N GLU A 84 9.08 -7.20 -3.22
CA GLU A 84 10.46 -7.46 -3.64
C GLU A 84 10.81 -6.46 -4.75
N TYR A 85 11.88 -5.73 -4.53
CA TYR A 85 12.49 -4.86 -5.53
C TYR A 85 13.81 -5.47 -5.97
N ASN A 86 13.99 -5.66 -7.25
CA ASN A 86 15.22 -6.16 -7.84
C ASN A 86 15.72 -5.15 -8.87
N SER A 87 16.80 -4.47 -8.54
CA SER A 87 17.48 -3.56 -9.45
C SER A 87 18.25 -4.34 -10.51
N GLY A 88 18.24 -3.81 -11.73
CA GLY A 88 18.95 -4.41 -12.84
C GLY A 88 20.46 -4.53 -12.62
N PHE A 89 21.10 -5.35 -13.42
CA PHE A 89 22.50 -5.70 -13.36
C PHE A 89 23.46 -4.50 -13.16
N ALA A 90 23.19 -3.39 -13.83
CA ALA A 90 24.05 -2.22 -13.79
C ALA A 90 24.06 -1.54 -12.38
N ALA A 91 22.93 -1.52 -11.69
CA ALA A 91 22.83 -0.91 -10.36
C ALA A 91 23.53 -1.77 -9.29
N GLY A 92 23.32 -3.07 -9.32
CA GLY A 92 23.95 -4.01 -8.37
C GLY A 92 25.47 -4.08 -8.47
N THR A 93 26.02 -3.76 -9.62
CA THR A 93 27.48 -3.80 -9.87
C THR A 93 28.18 -2.44 -9.71
N ARG A 94 27.44 -1.36 -9.41
CA ARG A 94 27.95 0.03 -9.37
C ARG A 94 28.60 0.50 -10.68
N ILE A 95 28.30 -0.16 -11.79
CA ILE A 95 28.83 0.19 -13.12
C ILE A 95 28.11 1.40 -13.70
N ALA A 96 26.83 1.59 -13.33
CA ALA A 96 26.05 2.75 -13.74
C ALA A 96 25.93 3.76 -12.59
N TYR A 97 26.22 5.02 -12.90
CA TYR A 97 25.95 6.11 -11.97
C TYR A 97 24.46 6.50 -12.05
N GLU A 98 23.71 6.14 -11.03
CA GLU A 98 22.35 6.61 -10.84
C GLU A 98 22.26 7.38 -9.52
N PRO A 99 21.96 8.69 -9.54
CA PRO A 99 21.82 9.49 -8.33
C PRO A 99 20.63 8.96 -7.50
N GLY A 100 20.90 8.43 -6.34
CA GLY A 100 19.88 7.98 -5.38
C GLY A 100 19.63 6.48 -5.30
N ASN A 101 20.18 5.67 -6.20
CA ASN A 101 19.95 4.23 -6.20
C ASN A 101 21.25 3.41 -6.03
N GLY A 102 22.05 3.77 -5.04
CA GLY A 102 23.24 3.00 -4.66
C GLY A 102 22.93 1.68 -3.93
N GLY A 103 21.77 1.07 -4.15
CA GLY A 103 21.31 -0.10 -3.43
C GLY A 103 21.93 -1.42 -3.89
N ASP A 104 22.04 -2.35 -2.99
CA ASP A 104 22.66 -3.67 -3.12
C ASP A 104 21.80 -4.70 -3.90
N GLY A 105 21.26 -4.31 -5.04
CA GLY A 105 20.60 -5.23 -5.98
C GLY A 105 19.18 -5.64 -5.61
N THR A 106 18.94 -6.36 -4.55
CA THR A 106 17.60 -6.82 -4.17
C THR A 106 17.21 -6.29 -2.79
N GLN A 107 16.08 -5.64 -2.72
CA GLN A 107 15.48 -5.18 -1.47
C GLN A 107 14.07 -5.76 -1.39
N GLY A 108 13.59 -5.98 -0.18
CA GLY A 108 12.23 -6.50 0.00
C GLY A 108 11.86 -6.55 1.46
N GLY A 109 10.57 -6.70 1.68
CA GLY A 109 9.99 -6.85 3.00
C GLY A 109 8.68 -7.59 2.95
N GLN A 110 8.27 -8.08 4.09
CA GLN A 110 7.00 -8.75 4.32
C GLN A 110 6.46 -8.29 5.65
N PHE A 111 5.14 -8.14 5.72
CA PHE A 111 4.44 -8.05 6.99
C PHE A 111 3.17 -8.90 6.96
N ASP A 112 2.74 -9.25 8.15
CA ASP A 112 1.51 -9.98 8.39
C ASP A 112 0.59 -9.11 9.27
N SER A 113 -0.72 -9.22 9.06
CA SER A 113 -1.75 -8.58 9.86
C SER A 113 -2.87 -9.58 10.12
N ASP A 114 -3.19 -9.79 11.39
CA ASP A 114 -4.32 -10.60 11.83
C ASP A 114 -5.34 -9.68 12.50
N ASP A 115 -6.55 -9.68 11.98
CA ASP A 115 -7.58 -8.74 12.38
C ASP A 115 -8.84 -9.47 12.83
N VAL A 116 -9.46 -8.93 13.87
CA VAL A 116 -10.80 -9.31 14.33
C VAL A 116 -11.69 -8.08 14.25
N TYR A 117 -12.86 -8.20 13.65
CA TYR A 117 -13.74 -7.07 13.49
C TYR A 117 -15.20 -7.43 13.70
N MET A 118 -15.96 -6.44 14.11
CA MET A 118 -17.40 -6.53 14.23
C MET A 118 -18.08 -5.24 13.78
N GLU A 119 -19.28 -5.41 13.24
CA GLU A 119 -20.16 -4.32 12.87
C GLU A 119 -21.57 -4.59 13.36
N ALA A 120 -22.29 -3.54 13.71
CA ALA A 120 -23.69 -3.63 14.08
C ALA A 120 -24.48 -2.51 13.43
N TYR A 121 -25.67 -2.86 12.95
CA TYR A 121 -26.69 -1.93 12.50
C TYR A 121 -27.91 -2.09 13.41
N VAL A 122 -28.34 -0.99 14.00
CA VAL A 122 -29.43 -0.95 14.98
C VAL A 122 -30.48 0.02 14.50
N PRO A 123 -31.63 -0.46 13.99
CA PRO A 123 -32.77 0.41 13.70
C PRO A 123 -33.44 0.83 15.02
N LEU A 124 -33.46 2.15 15.29
CA LEU A 124 -34.02 2.70 16.52
C LEU A 124 -35.47 3.15 16.33
N ILE A 125 -35.76 3.74 15.17
CA ILE A 125 -37.09 4.23 14.79
C ILE A 125 -37.34 3.85 13.35
N SER A 126 -38.57 3.37 13.04
CA SER A 126 -39.05 3.11 11.69
C SER A 126 -40.27 3.97 11.39
N GLU A 127 -40.57 4.11 10.13
CA GLU A 127 -41.72 4.86 9.63
C GLU A 127 -43.07 4.37 10.24
N ASP A 128 -43.18 3.07 10.51
CA ASP A 128 -44.39 2.46 11.11
C ASP A 128 -44.69 2.95 12.53
N MET A 129 -43.72 3.61 13.20
CA MET A 129 -43.90 4.17 14.53
C MET A 129 -44.60 5.53 14.54
N ASP A 130 -44.84 6.13 13.38
CA ASP A 130 -45.57 7.40 13.18
C ASP A 130 -45.07 8.55 14.07
N ILE A 131 -43.75 8.68 14.20
CA ILE A 131 -43.08 9.74 14.99
C ILE A 131 -42.88 10.97 14.12
N PRO A 132 -43.46 12.14 14.46
CA PRO A 132 -43.34 13.35 13.66
C PRO A 132 -41.86 13.73 13.43
N PHE A 133 -41.47 14.02 12.18
CA PHE A 133 -40.14 14.39 11.75
C PHE A 133 -39.06 13.30 11.94
N VAL A 134 -39.44 12.03 12.11
CA VAL A 134 -38.53 10.91 12.20
C VAL A 134 -39.15 9.74 11.44
N GLN A 135 -38.81 9.62 10.15
CA GLN A 135 -39.23 8.47 9.36
C GLN A 135 -38.40 7.24 9.73
N ASN A 136 -37.06 7.41 9.75
CA ASN A 136 -36.15 6.36 10.19
C ASN A 136 -35.01 6.98 10.99
N LEU A 137 -34.59 6.28 12.04
CA LEU A 137 -33.41 6.60 12.81
C LEU A 137 -32.61 5.32 13.02
N ASP A 138 -31.41 5.30 12.46
CA ASP A 138 -30.52 4.14 12.49
C ASP A 138 -29.20 4.50 13.17
N PHE A 139 -28.70 3.56 13.95
CA PHE A 139 -27.38 3.64 14.53
C PHE A 139 -26.46 2.55 13.97
N THR A 140 -25.22 2.89 13.67
CA THR A 140 -24.19 1.96 13.23
C THR A 140 -23.00 2.00 14.18
N LEU A 141 -22.43 0.83 14.43
CA LEU A 141 -21.24 0.63 15.25
C LEU A 141 -20.27 -0.22 14.45
N SER A 142 -18.98 0.10 14.52
CA SER A 142 -17.90 -0.74 14.00
C SER A 142 -16.73 -0.75 14.98
N TYR A 143 -16.10 -1.91 15.11
CA TYR A 143 -14.89 -2.14 15.89
C TYR A 143 -13.99 -3.09 15.13
N ARG A 144 -12.69 -2.79 15.09
CA ARG A 144 -11.67 -3.68 14.53
C ARG A 144 -10.44 -3.63 15.41
N GLU A 145 -9.97 -4.78 15.80
CA GLU A 145 -8.67 -5.01 16.44
C GLU A 145 -7.71 -5.56 15.41
N ILE A 146 -6.54 -4.97 15.32
CA ILE A 146 -5.53 -5.25 14.32
C ILE A 146 -4.26 -5.67 15.05
N ASP A 147 -3.70 -6.81 14.71
CA ASP A 147 -2.37 -7.24 15.15
C ASP A 147 -1.42 -7.26 13.96
N HIS A 148 -0.54 -6.26 13.89
CA HIS A 148 0.36 -6.06 12.76
C HIS A 148 1.79 -6.41 13.15
N SER A 149 2.44 -7.32 12.41
CA SER A 149 3.75 -7.90 12.75
C SER A 149 4.88 -6.87 12.95
N LEU A 150 4.78 -5.69 12.34
CA LEU A 150 5.79 -4.63 12.44
C LEU A 150 5.35 -3.45 13.31
N ALA A 151 4.06 -3.17 13.39
CA ALA A 151 3.53 -2.00 14.09
C ALA A 151 2.96 -2.34 15.48
N GLY A 152 2.77 -3.64 15.78
CA GLY A 152 2.10 -4.10 16.98
C GLY A 152 0.57 -4.04 16.87
N SER A 153 -0.10 -4.19 18.01
CA SER A 153 -1.56 -4.26 18.07
C SER A 153 -2.16 -2.87 18.28
N ASP A 154 -3.26 -2.61 17.58
CA ASP A 154 -4.05 -1.39 17.72
C ASP A 154 -5.53 -1.65 17.44
N SER A 155 -6.41 -0.70 17.75
CA SER A 155 -7.83 -0.86 17.50
C SER A 155 -8.44 0.38 16.85
N THR A 156 -9.48 0.14 16.07
CA THR A 156 -10.28 1.20 15.44
C THR A 156 -11.73 1.05 15.84
N GLU A 157 -12.40 2.18 16.00
CA GLU A 157 -13.82 2.23 16.35
C GLU A 157 -14.53 3.28 15.50
N GLY A 158 -15.79 3.02 15.23
CA GLY A 158 -16.62 3.93 14.46
C GLY A 158 -18.08 3.89 14.93
N TYR A 159 -18.70 5.06 14.96
CA TYR A 159 -20.13 5.23 15.27
C TYR A 159 -20.76 6.10 14.21
N GLY A 160 -21.98 5.75 13.82
CA GLY A 160 -22.72 6.52 12.86
C GLY A 160 -24.20 6.61 13.25
N ILE A 161 -24.82 7.72 12.90
CA ILE A 161 -26.25 7.91 12.99
C ILE A 161 -26.77 8.39 11.64
N THR A 162 -27.86 7.78 11.19
CA THR A 162 -28.61 8.20 10.01
C THR A 162 -30.01 8.53 10.47
N TRP A 163 -30.47 9.74 10.19
CA TRP A 163 -31.80 10.22 10.53
C TRP A 163 -32.50 10.73 9.29
N ASN A 164 -33.50 9.99 8.84
CA ASN A 164 -34.41 10.41 7.79
C ASN A 164 -35.53 11.21 8.43
N ILE A 165 -35.53 12.53 8.19
CA ILE A 165 -36.47 13.47 8.79
C ILE A 165 -37.79 13.47 8.02
N ILE A 166 -37.65 13.55 6.69
CA ILE A 166 -38.73 13.46 5.68
C ILE A 166 -38.16 12.80 4.43
N ASP A 167 -38.96 12.47 3.44
CA ASP A 167 -38.54 11.79 2.19
C ASP A 167 -37.35 12.44 1.50
N ASP A 168 -37.28 13.77 1.51
CA ASP A 168 -36.27 14.54 0.82
C ASP A 168 -35.12 15.02 1.71
N LEU A 169 -35.13 14.74 3.03
CA LEU A 169 -34.16 15.28 3.98
C LEU A 169 -33.60 14.20 4.92
N THR A 170 -32.33 13.86 4.73
CA THR A 170 -31.59 12.94 5.57
C THR A 170 -30.42 13.64 6.23
N PHE A 171 -30.29 13.51 7.55
CA PHE A 171 -29.12 13.90 8.33
C PHE A 171 -28.25 12.67 8.60
N ARG A 172 -26.93 12.82 8.42
CA ARG A 172 -25.94 11.77 8.74
C ARG A 172 -24.78 12.37 9.52
N ALA A 173 -24.42 11.70 10.61
CA ALA A 173 -23.20 12.01 11.37
C ALA A 173 -22.40 10.72 11.60
N LYS A 174 -21.09 10.79 11.45
CA LYS A 174 -20.17 9.67 11.68
C LYS A 174 -18.93 10.17 12.41
N SER A 175 -18.49 9.40 13.40
CA SER A 175 -17.19 9.52 14.04
C SER A 175 -16.43 8.21 13.86
N GLN A 176 -15.17 8.28 13.47
CA GLN A 176 -14.35 7.10 13.25
C GLN A 176 -12.90 7.40 13.63
N ALA A 177 -12.31 6.54 14.44
CA ALA A 177 -10.87 6.45 14.63
C ALA A 177 -10.27 5.53 13.57
N THR A 178 -9.10 5.87 13.07
CA THR A 178 -8.37 5.05 12.09
C THR A 178 -6.90 4.97 12.47
N VAL A 179 -6.29 3.85 12.21
CA VAL A 179 -4.87 3.58 12.44
C VAL A 179 -4.17 3.41 11.10
N ARG A 180 -2.95 3.89 11.03
CA ARG A 180 -2.08 3.67 9.89
C ARG A 180 -0.75 3.10 10.38
N ALA A 181 -0.38 1.92 9.91
CA ALA A 181 0.94 1.36 10.13
C ALA A 181 2.03 2.26 9.50
N PRO A 182 3.19 2.41 10.14
CA PRO A 182 4.34 3.08 9.53
C PRO A 182 4.80 2.33 8.27
N ASN A 183 5.27 3.11 7.30
CA ASN A 183 5.86 2.57 6.06
C ASN A 183 7.34 2.23 6.29
#